data_66b0421091f1142e39db9eb8638427a7
#
_entry.id   66b0421091f1142e39db9eb8638427a7
#
_cell.length_a   1.000
_cell.length_b   1.000
_cell.length_c   1.000
_cell.angle_alpha   90.00
_cell.angle_beta   90.00
_cell.angle_gamma   90.00
#
_symmetry.space_group_name_H-M   'P 1'
#
loop_
_entity.id
_entity.type
_entity.pdbx_description
1 polymer ?
#
loop_
_entity_poly.entity_id
_entity_poly.type
_entity_poly.pdbx_seq_one_letter_code
_entity_poly.pdbx_strand_id
1 'polypeptide(L)'
;MLLFGDYHTHTKYSRNHHGKSTIEQNVKIAVQKGLKEIGITEHGFDHIFFGVRRKNIQKMRAEIDRLNKIYPIKIYLGIEANLISSQGDIDLTEEEQTWFDYVIMGYHTFGKPKNNYERKNFFKVNAKAYRKKNYTPEIIQANTDAYIKAVQKNRINIISHLGSKMKVDPVQIAKVCKKTGTLIELNARRLCFDEKETQEMVKLGTTFILDSDAHICKNVGECNKGLNWVVKQNIPLEQVANLDKTPTFVWRKDE
;
A
#
# COMPACT_ATOMS: atom_id res chain seq x y z
N MET A 1 -22.92 4.46 0.88
CA MET A 1 -21.49 4.13 1.02
C MET A 1 -20.68 5.40 0.97
N LEU A 2 -20.05 5.77 2.05
CA LEU A 2 -19.17 6.95 2.16
C LEU A 2 -17.75 6.49 2.39
N LEU A 3 -16.81 7.01 1.61
CA LEU A 3 -15.39 6.79 1.86
C LEU A 3 -14.99 7.61 3.10
N PHE A 4 -14.49 6.96 4.16
CA PHE A 4 -14.13 7.63 5.41
C PHE A 4 -12.65 8.02 5.46
N GLY A 5 -11.80 7.32 4.73
CA GLY A 5 -10.37 7.63 4.70
C GLY A 5 -9.69 7.21 3.42
N ASP A 6 -8.58 7.86 3.11
CA ASP A 6 -7.65 7.53 2.02
C ASP A 6 -6.25 7.42 2.61
N TYR A 7 -5.71 6.20 2.62
CA TYR A 7 -4.49 5.87 3.36
C TYR A 7 -3.27 5.69 2.46
N HIS A 8 -3.41 5.97 1.14
CA HIS A 8 -2.31 5.87 0.19
C HIS A 8 -2.21 7.15 -0.65
N THR A 9 -1.45 8.13 -0.14
CA THR A 9 -1.24 9.41 -0.81
C THR A 9 0.20 9.87 -0.74
N HIS A 10 0.71 10.48 -1.83
CA HIS A 10 2.07 10.98 -1.96
C HIS A 10 2.12 12.50 -1.99
N THR A 11 3.28 13.05 -1.58
CA THR A 11 3.50 14.49 -1.51
C THR A 11 4.85 14.92 -2.11
N LYS A 12 5.18 16.19 -1.99
CA LYS A 12 6.47 16.75 -2.42
C LYS A 12 7.68 16.20 -1.66
N TYR A 13 7.48 15.40 -0.61
CA TYR A 13 8.56 14.71 0.07
C TYR A 13 9.11 13.52 -0.74
N SER A 14 8.33 12.97 -1.69
CA SER A 14 8.85 12.08 -2.72
C SER A 14 9.89 12.77 -3.59
N ARG A 15 11.02 12.08 -3.83
CA ARG A 15 12.08 12.63 -4.70
C ARG A 15 11.59 12.81 -6.14
N ASN A 16 12.32 13.65 -6.90
CA ASN A 16 12.10 13.92 -8.32
C ASN A 16 10.67 14.39 -8.65
N HIS A 17 10.05 15.14 -7.73
CA HIS A 17 8.71 15.70 -7.90
C HIS A 17 7.63 14.65 -8.24
N HIS A 18 7.79 13.42 -7.76
CA HIS A 18 6.84 12.35 -8.02
C HIS A 18 5.47 12.65 -7.40
N GLY A 19 5.42 13.02 -6.12
CA GLY A 19 4.27 13.67 -5.51
C GLY A 19 4.36 15.18 -5.74
N LYS A 20 3.26 15.84 -6.14
CA LYS A 20 3.26 17.24 -6.56
C LYS A 20 2.68 18.19 -5.53
N SER A 21 1.97 17.70 -4.54
CA SER A 21 1.25 18.50 -3.55
C SER A 21 1.95 18.47 -2.19
N THR A 22 1.74 19.50 -1.37
CA THR A 22 2.16 19.51 0.04
C THR A 22 1.25 18.60 0.87
N ILE A 23 1.66 18.22 2.08
CA ILE A 23 0.80 17.51 3.03
C ILE A 23 -0.49 18.31 3.25
N GLU A 24 -0.38 19.60 3.53
CA GLU A 24 -1.54 20.47 3.80
C GLU A 24 -2.50 20.57 2.61
N GLN A 25 -2.00 20.57 1.35
CA GLN A 25 -2.87 20.53 0.17
C GLN A 25 -3.67 19.23 0.08
N ASN A 26 -3.05 18.07 0.37
CA ASN A 26 -3.75 16.79 0.42
C ASN A 26 -4.82 16.80 1.53
N VAL A 27 -4.47 17.30 2.72
CA VAL A 27 -5.39 17.42 3.87
C VAL A 27 -6.59 18.31 3.55
N LYS A 28 -6.38 19.48 2.93
CA LYS A 28 -7.48 20.39 2.53
C LYS A 28 -8.48 19.70 1.60
N ILE A 29 -8.00 18.95 0.61
CA ILE A 29 -8.88 18.20 -0.30
C ILE A 29 -9.60 17.09 0.43
N ALA A 30 -8.93 16.35 1.33
CA ALA A 30 -9.56 15.32 2.14
C ALA A 30 -10.72 15.88 2.98
N VAL A 31 -10.51 17.01 3.63
CA VAL A 31 -11.56 17.72 4.40
C VAL A 31 -12.71 18.16 3.49
N GLN A 32 -12.42 18.78 2.33
CA GLN A 32 -13.43 19.21 1.35
C GLN A 32 -14.28 18.04 0.84
N LYS A 33 -13.70 16.85 0.72
CA LYS A 33 -14.40 15.62 0.31
C LYS A 33 -15.11 14.90 1.48
N GLY A 34 -15.01 15.43 2.68
CA GLY A 34 -15.69 14.88 3.87
C GLY A 34 -15.02 13.65 4.47
N LEU A 35 -13.76 13.36 4.08
CA LEU A 35 -12.99 12.27 4.68
C LEU A 35 -12.77 12.53 6.17
N LYS A 36 -12.75 11.48 6.96
CA LYS A 36 -12.49 11.50 8.41
C LYS A 36 -11.01 11.28 8.73
N GLU A 37 -10.32 10.59 7.85
CA GLU A 37 -8.90 10.24 8.02
C GLU A 37 -8.15 10.35 6.68
N ILE A 38 -6.87 10.67 6.75
CA ILE A 38 -5.95 10.65 5.60
C ILE A 38 -4.59 10.14 6.02
N GLY A 39 -3.97 9.30 5.20
CA GLY A 39 -2.60 8.85 5.35
C GLY A 39 -1.65 9.46 4.33
N ILE A 40 -0.49 9.87 4.79
CA ILE A 40 0.62 10.36 3.96
C ILE A 40 1.67 9.26 3.89
N THR A 41 1.88 8.68 2.69
CA THR A 41 2.62 7.42 2.50
C THR A 41 3.62 7.53 1.35
N GLU A 42 4.71 8.26 1.57
CA GLU A 42 5.76 8.34 0.57
C GLU A 42 6.37 6.96 0.27
N HIS A 43 6.93 6.78 -0.93
CA HIS A 43 7.70 5.58 -1.26
C HIS A 43 8.86 5.35 -0.29
N GLY A 44 9.10 4.09 0.04
CA GLY A 44 10.14 3.64 0.94
C GLY A 44 11.54 4.14 0.58
N PHE A 45 12.44 4.07 1.53
CA PHE A 45 13.75 4.73 1.49
C PHE A 45 14.63 4.30 0.31
N ASP A 46 14.53 3.04 -0.09
CA ASP A 46 15.36 2.45 -1.14
C ASP A 46 14.66 2.38 -2.51
N HIS A 47 13.56 3.12 -2.71
CA HIS A 47 13.07 3.37 -4.06
C HIS A 47 14.03 4.31 -4.79
N ILE A 48 14.70 3.82 -5.85
CA ILE A 48 15.86 4.48 -6.49
C ILE A 48 15.54 5.92 -6.91
N PHE A 49 14.35 6.17 -7.47
CA PHE A 49 13.97 7.49 -8.00
C PHE A 49 13.11 8.31 -7.04
N PHE A 50 12.15 7.69 -6.31
CA PHE A 50 11.07 8.41 -5.66
C PHE A 50 11.07 8.30 -4.13
N GLY A 51 11.91 7.44 -3.54
CA GLY A 51 11.95 7.18 -2.11
C GLY A 51 12.13 8.44 -1.27
N VAL A 52 11.39 8.54 -0.18
CA VAL A 52 11.56 9.63 0.78
C VAL A 52 12.94 9.56 1.45
N ARG A 53 13.49 10.69 1.86
CA ARG A 53 14.76 10.73 2.60
C ARG A 53 14.50 10.55 4.09
N ARG A 54 15.22 9.65 4.77
CA ARG A 54 15.13 9.41 6.23
C ARG A 54 15.12 10.71 7.05
N LYS A 55 16.01 11.67 6.73
CA LYS A 55 16.06 12.97 7.40
C LYS A 55 14.79 13.84 7.31
N ASN A 56 13.87 13.50 6.41
CA ASN A 56 12.61 14.23 6.23
C ASN A 56 11.49 13.68 7.14
N ILE A 57 11.60 12.47 7.68
CA ILE A 57 10.53 11.82 8.46
C ILE A 57 10.14 12.66 9.68
N GLN A 58 11.12 13.16 10.43
CA GLN A 58 10.83 14.04 11.58
C GLN A 58 10.12 15.34 11.17
N LYS A 59 10.47 15.91 10.01
CA LYS A 59 9.81 17.12 9.49
C LYS A 59 8.38 16.83 9.08
N MET A 60 8.14 15.69 8.43
CA MET A 60 6.80 15.24 8.05
C MET A 60 5.95 14.99 9.30
N ARG A 61 6.49 14.33 10.32
CA ARG A 61 5.80 14.10 11.60
C ARG A 61 5.42 15.44 12.25
N ALA A 62 6.34 16.37 12.38
CA ALA A 62 6.06 17.69 12.98
C ALA A 62 4.99 18.47 12.18
N GLU A 63 5.02 18.41 10.84
CA GLU A 63 4.01 19.03 9.99
C GLU A 63 2.64 18.36 10.20
N ILE A 64 2.56 17.03 10.24
CA ILE A 64 1.33 16.28 10.49
C ILE A 64 0.78 16.58 11.89
N ASP A 65 1.62 16.62 12.92
CA ASP A 65 1.19 16.93 14.29
C ASP A 65 0.61 18.36 14.39
N ARG A 66 1.21 19.32 13.67
CA ARG A 66 0.68 20.67 13.53
C ARG A 66 -0.68 20.68 12.83
N LEU A 67 -0.82 19.98 11.71
CA LEU A 67 -2.05 19.95 10.91
C LEU A 67 -3.18 19.21 11.63
N ASN A 68 -2.89 18.17 12.40
CA ASN A 68 -3.86 17.48 13.27
C ASN A 68 -4.51 18.41 14.34
N LYS A 69 -3.83 19.53 14.69
CA LYS A 69 -4.39 20.54 15.62
C LYS A 69 -5.26 21.58 14.91
N ILE A 70 -5.16 21.71 13.60
CA ILE A 70 -5.79 22.77 12.80
C ILE A 70 -7.02 22.25 12.05
N TYR A 71 -6.93 21.03 11.49
CA TYR A 71 -7.96 20.48 10.61
C TYR A 71 -8.83 19.44 11.34
N PRO A 72 -10.16 19.39 11.07
CA PRO A 72 -11.07 18.43 11.70
C PRO A 72 -11.00 17.06 11.00
N ILE A 73 -9.80 16.53 10.82
CA ILE A 73 -9.50 15.24 10.18
C ILE A 73 -8.29 14.60 10.87
N LYS A 74 -8.29 13.28 11.04
CA LYS A 74 -7.12 12.58 11.55
C LYS A 74 -6.12 12.35 10.40
N ILE A 75 -4.87 12.76 10.61
CA ILE A 75 -3.79 12.66 9.63
C ILE A 75 -2.75 11.68 10.18
N TYR A 76 -2.42 10.66 9.40
CA TYR A 76 -1.42 9.65 9.76
C TYR A 76 -0.16 9.80 8.91
N LEU A 77 0.99 9.50 9.51
CA LEU A 77 2.24 9.28 8.80
C LEU A 77 2.42 7.80 8.53
N GLY A 78 2.17 7.37 7.32
CA GLY A 78 2.51 6.03 6.86
C GLY A 78 3.74 6.03 5.94
N ILE A 79 4.06 4.87 5.37
CA ILE A 79 5.09 4.69 4.35
C ILE A 79 4.70 3.56 3.40
N GLU A 80 4.98 3.72 2.10
CA GLU A 80 4.85 2.65 1.12
C GLU A 80 6.21 1.98 0.90
N ALA A 81 6.51 0.98 1.75
CA ALA A 81 7.73 0.19 1.70
C ALA A 81 7.82 -0.67 0.44
N ASN A 82 9.04 -0.89 -0.04
CA ASN A 82 9.29 -1.75 -1.19
C ASN A 82 9.61 -3.19 -0.75
N LEU A 83 9.01 -4.19 -1.38
CA LEU A 83 9.47 -5.56 -1.32
C LEU A 83 10.80 -5.64 -2.09
N ILE A 84 11.91 -6.00 -1.40
CA ILE A 84 13.28 -5.94 -1.94
C ILE A 84 13.97 -7.29 -2.08
N SER A 85 13.32 -8.38 -1.68
CA SER A 85 13.86 -9.74 -1.83
C SER A 85 12.79 -10.81 -1.99
N SER A 86 13.17 -11.95 -2.54
CA SER A 86 12.37 -13.19 -2.59
C SER A 86 12.16 -13.81 -1.20
N GLN A 87 12.90 -13.34 -0.18
CA GLN A 87 12.78 -13.78 1.21
C GLN A 87 11.90 -12.87 2.06
N GLY A 88 11.13 -11.97 1.42
CA GLY A 88 10.18 -11.10 2.11
C GLY A 88 10.82 -9.93 2.86
N ASP A 89 12.05 -9.55 2.53
CA ASP A 89 12.62 -8.34 3.10
C ASP A 89 12.02 -7.10 2.44
N ILE A 90 11.81 -6.07 3.25
CA ILE A 90 11.37 -4.73 2.82
C ILE A 90 12.49 -3.71 3.06
N ASP A 91 12.38 -2.54 2.47
CA ASP A 91 13.38 -1.46 2.58
C ASP A 91 13.25 -0.62 3.88
N LEU A 92 12.77 -1.25 4.95
CA LEU A 92 12.72 -0.71 6.30
C LEU A 92 13.31 -1.70 7.28
N THR A 93 14.12 -1.23 8.22
CA THR A 93 14.50 -2.02 9.40
C THR A 93 13.31 -2.17 10.35
N GLU A 94 13.38 -3.08 11.32
CA GLU A 94 12.34 -3.21 12.36
C GLU A 94 12.17 -1.91 13.16
N GLU A 95 13.26 -1.22 13.47
CA GLU A 95 13.23 0.07 14.13
C GLU A 95 12.53 1.13 13.26
N GLU A 96 12.91 1.23 11.98
CA GLU A 96 12.32 2.20 11.06
C GLU A 96 10.82 2.00 10.86
N GLN A 97 10.32 0.75 10.93
CA GLN A 97 8.89 0.47 10.88
C GLN A 97 8.13 1.13 12.04
N THR A 98 8.78 1.36 13.19
CA THR A 98 8.16 2.01 14.36
C THR A 98 8.02 3.53 14.22
N TRP A 99 8.67 4.14 13.23
CA TRP A 99 8.57 5.58 12.98
C TRP A 99 7.22 5.99 12.37
N PHE A 100 6.45 5.03 11.89
CA PHE A 100 5.21 5.23 11.15
C PHE A 100 3.99 4.71 11.91
N ASP A 101 2.85 5.36 11.70
CA ASP A 101 1.58 4.93 12.28
C ASP A 101 1.09 3.62 11.64
N TYR A 102 1.45 3.38 10.38
CA TYR A 102 1.21 2.12 9.65
C TYR A 102 2.17 1.99 8.46
N VAL A 103 2.30 0.76 7.95
CA VAL A 103 3.15 0.44 6.80
C VAL A 103 2.30 -0.17 5.68
N ILE A 104 2.40 0.41 4.50
CA ILE A 104 1.96 -0.18 3.23
C ILE A 104 3.16 -0.89 2.61
N MET A 105 2.95 -2.00 1.92
CA MET A 105 3.99 -2.67 1.15
C MET A 105 3.53 -2.91 -0.28
N GLY A 106 4.40 -2.56 -1.24
CA GLY A 106 4.22 -2.88 -2.65
C GLY A 106 5.51 -3.38 -3.31
N TYR A 107 5.37 -3.97 -4.50
CA TYR A 107 6.51 -4.23 -5.37
C TYR A 107 6.66 -3.10 -6.39
N HIS A 108 7.83 -2.48 -6.41
CA HIS A 108 8.20 -1.46 -7.39
C HIS A 108 9.41 -1.90 -8.19
N THR A 109 9.31 -1.78 -9.52
CA THR A 109 10.40 -2.15 -10.45
C THR A 109 11.72 -1.41 -10.14
N PHE A 110 11.60 -0.21 -9.56
CA PHE A 110 12.74 0.63 -9.16
C PHE A 110 13.04 0.59 -7.64
N GLY A 111 12.50 -0.37 -6.91
CA GLY A 111 12.99 -0.71 -5.58
C GLY A 111 14.42 -1.23 -5.69
N LYS A 112 15.30 -0.83 -4.76
CA LYS A 112 16.70 -1.30 -4.73
C LYS A 112 16.71 -2.73 -4.18
N PRO A 113 17.14 -3.73 -4.97
CA PRO A 113 17.24 -5.10 -4.48
C PRO A 113 18.17 -5.20 -3.26
N LYS A 114 17.83 -6.05 -2.30
CA LYS A 114 18.61 -6.26 -1.07
C LYS A 114 20.09 -6.55 -1.34
N ASN A 115 20.38 -7.33 -2.39
CA ASN A 115 21.74 -7.70 -2.79
C ASN A 115 21.78 -8.09 -4.29
N ASN A 116 22.99 -8.49 -4.76
CA ASN A 116 23.20 -8.89 -6.15
C ASN A 116 22.45 -10.18 -6.54
N TYR A 117 22.24 -11.10 -5.61
CA TYR A 117 21.46 -12.33 -5.84
C TYR A 117 20.02 -11.96 -6.16
N GLU A 118 19.37 -11.14 -5.32
CA GLU A 118 18.00 -10.68 -5.51
C GLU A 118 17.85 -9.84 -6.79
N ARG A 119 18.85 -9.02 -7.10
CA ARG A 119 18.88 -8.27 -8.38
C ARG A 119 18.80 -9.21 -9.57
N LYS A 120 19.58 -10.30 -9.57
CA LYS A 120 19.68 -11.24 -10.69
C LYS A 120 18.48 -12.17 -10.76
N ASN A 121 18.10 -12.77 -9.63
CA ASN A 121 17.20 -13.93 -9.59
C ASN A 121 15.74 -13.57 -9.26
N PHE A 122 15.49 -12.36 -8.72
CA PHE A 122 14.15 -11.89 -8.42
C PHE A 122 13.75 -10.68 -9.27
N PHE A 123 14.49 -9.56 -9.18
CA PHE A 123 14.13 -8.33 -9.89
C PHE A 123 14.25 -8.45 -11.42
N LYS A 124 15.39 -8.95 -11.95
CA LYS A 124 15.56 -9.10 -13.41
C LYS A 124 14.60 -10.15 -13.99
N VAL A 125 14.30 -11.21 -13.25
CA VAL A 125 13.33 -12.24 -13.66
C VAL A 125 11.95 -11.61 -13.81
N ASN A 126 11.48 -10.88 -12.80
CA ASN A 126 10.18 -10.20 -12.83
C ASN A 126 10.12 -9.09 -13.88
N ALA A 127 11.17 -8.29 -14.04
CA ALA A 127 11.25 -7.27 -15.10
C ALA A 127 11.15 -7.88 -16.50
N LYS A 128 11.81 -9.03 -16.72
CA LYS A 128 11.74 -9.78 -18.00
C LYS A 128 10.35 -10.36 -18.21
N ALA A 129 9.77 -11.00 -17.19
CA ALA A 129 8.43 -11.60 -17.25
C ALA A 129 7.37 -10.52 -17.52
N TYR A 130 7.43 -9.39 -16.83
CA TYR A 130 6.52 -8.25 -17.03
C TYR A 130 6.61 -7.68 -18.44
N ARG A 131 7.83 -7.42 -18.95
CA ARG A 131 8.05 -6.86 -20.30
C ARG A 131 7.56 -7.80 -21.39
N LYS A 132 7.79 -9.11 -21.23
CA LYS A 132 7.39 -10.14 -22.20
C LYS A 132 5.94 -10.61 -22.00
N LYS A 133 5.24 -10.15 -20.95
CA LYS A 133 3.92 -10.64 -20.54
C LYS A 133 3.89 -12.17 -20.37
N ASN A 134 5.00 -12.74 -19.93
CA ASN A 134 5.18 -14.19 -19.80
C ASN A 134 5.61 -14.53 -18.37
N TYR A 135 4.63 -14.83 -17.53
CA TYR A 135 4.82 -15.34 -16.17
C TYR A 135 4.54 -16.84 -16.13
N THR A 136 5.58 -17.64 -15.87
CA THR A 136 5.38 -19.07 -15.66
C THR A 136 4.79 -19.33 -14.27
N PRO A 137 4.16 -20.51 -14.03
CA PRO A 137 3.65 -20.88 -12.72
C PRO A 137 4.68 -20.75 -11.60
N GLU A 138 5.93 -21.13 -11.87
CA GLU A 138 7.05 -21.07 -10.91
C GLU A 138 7.39 -19.63 -10.52
N ILE A 139 7.37 -18.70 -11.49
CA ILE A 139 7.61 -17.28 -11.23
C ILE A 139 6.46 -16.71 -10.38
N ILE A 140 5.21 -17.06 -10.70
CA ILE A 140 4.03 -16.62 -9.94
C ILE A 140 4.13 -17.16 -8.50
N GLN A 141 4.46 -18.44 -8.32
CA GLN A 141 4.59 -19.03 -6.98
C GLN A 141 5.71 -18.38 -6.19
N ALA A 142 6.90 -18.21 -6.78
CA ALA A 142 8.02 -17.52 -6.12
C ALA A 142 7.68 -16.09 -5.69
N ASN A 143 6.92 -15.36 -6.51
CA ASN A 143 6.45 -14.03 -6.18
C ASN A 143 5.43 -14.06 -5.03
N THR A 144 4.49 -15.00 -5.07
CA THR A 144 3.48 -15.24 -4.03
C THR A 144 4.14 -15.54 -2.69
N ASP A 145 5.12 -16.45 -2.69
CA ASP A 145 5.89 -16.80 -1.48
C ASP A 145 6.66 -15.60 -0.91
N ALA A 146 7.20 -14.74 -1.77
CA ALA A 146 7.88 -13.52 -1.33
C ALA A 146 6.93 -12.55 -0.59
N TYR A 147 5.71 -12.36 -1.10
CA TYR A 147 4.67 -11.55 -0.41
C TYR A 147 4.23 -12.20 0.90
N ILE A 148 3.99 -13.51 0.91
CA ILE A 148 3.61 -14.25 2.13
C ILE A 148 4.68 -14.10 3.21
N LYS A 149 5.95 -14.33 2.87
CA LYS A 149 7.08 -14.14 3.79
C LYS A 149 7.17 -12.70 4.29
N ALA A 150 6.95 -11.71 3.41
CA ALA A 150 7.00 -10.31 3.81
C ALA A 150 5.93 -9.96 4.84
N VAL A 151 4.68 -10.40 4.61
CA VAL A 151 3.56 -10.18 5.54
C VAL A 151 3.77 -10.89 6.87
N GLN A 152 4.41 -12.07 6.87
CA GLN A 152 4.71 -12.82 8.09
C GLN A 152 5.87 -12.23 8.92
N LYS A 153 6.83 -11.61 8.24
CA LYS A 153 8.10 -11.14 8.82
C LYS A 153 8.04 -9.69 9.31
N ASN A 154 7.26 -8.86 8.64
CA ASN A 154 7.26 -7.42 8.84
C ASN A 154 5.89 -6.91 9.34
N ARG A 155 5.89 -5.67 9.86
CA ARG A 155 4.68 -4.94 10.29
C ARG A 155 3.96 -4.33 9.07
N ILE A 156 3.26 -5.15 8.28
CA ILE A 156 2.56 -4.69 7.08
C ILE A 156 1.06 -4.62 7.36
N ASN A 157 0.52 -3.42 7.30
CA ASN A 157 -0.90 -3.15 7.51
C ASN A 157 -1.71 -3.23 6.23
N ILE A 158 -1.11 -2.81 5.09
CA ILE A 158 -1.78 -2.79 3.79
C ILE A 158 -0.82 -3.34 2.73
N ILE A 159 -1.30 -4.19 1.82
CA ILE A 159 -0.60 -4.50 0.58
C ILE A 159 -1.15 -3.60 -0.51
N SER A 160 -0.30 -2.72 -1.06
CA SER A 160 -0.68 -1.81 -2.15
C SER A 160 -0.70 -2.52 -3.50
N HIS A 161 -1.63 -2.11 -4.37
CA HIS A 161 -1.74 -2.51 -5.80
C HIS A 161 -1.23 -3.93 -6.11
N LEU A 162 -1.65 -4.92 -5.30
CA LEU A 162 -1.24 -6.34 -5.38
C LEU A 162 -1.36 -6.87 -6.81
N GLY A 163 -0.29 -7.50 -7.33
CA GLY A 163 -0.22 -7.99 -8.71
C GLY A 163 0.28 -6.96 -9.74
N SER A 164 0.42 -5.68 -9.37
CA SER A 164 0.98 -4.66 -10.25
C SER A 164 2.48 -4.88 -10.46
N LYS A 165 2.93 -4.93 -11.72
CA LYS A 165 4.33 -5.14 -12.12
C LYS A 165 4.93 -6.51 -11.75
N MET A 166 4.29 -7.30 -10.90
CA MET A 166 4.73 -8.60 -10.45
C MET A 166 3.53 -9.51 -10.22
N LYS A 167 3.27 -10.45 -11.16
CA LYS A 167 2.12 -11.34 -11.06
C LYS A 167 2.28 -12.30 -9.89
N VAL A 168 1.21 -12.49 -9.13
CA VAL A 168 1.12 -13.34 -7.93
C VAL A 168 -0.20 -14.11 -7.93
N ASP A 169 -0.36 -15.07 -7.03
CA ASP A 169 -1.65 -15.64 -6.65
C ASP A 169 -2.23 -14.83 -5.46
N PRO A 170 -3.23 -13.95 -5.70
CA PRO A 170 -3.76 -13.09 -4.65
C PRO A 170 -4.57 -13.86 -3.61
N VAL A 171 -5.11 -15.03 -3.96
CA VAL A 171 -5.91 -15.86 -3.05
C VAL A 171 -5.03 -16.50 -1.97
N GLN A 172 -3.84 -17.01 -2.35
CA GLN A 172 -2.88 -17.53 -1.38
C GLN A 172 -2.40 -16.43 -0.42
N ILE A 173 -2.11 -15.23 -0.94
CA ILE A 173 -1.71 -14.08 -0.11
C ILE A 173 -2.85 -13.68 0.84
N ALA A 174 -4.09 -13.61 0.35
CA ALA A 174 -5.26 -13.26 1.15
C ALA A 174 -5.48 -14.19 2.34
N LYS A 175 -5.21 -15.50 2.20
CA LYS A 175 -5.27 -16.47 3.30
C LYS A 175 -4.33 -16.10 4.45
N VAL A 176 -3.16 -15.57 4.14
CA VAL A 176 -2.20 -15.12 5.15
C VAL A 176 -2.59 -13.76 5.69
N CYS A 177 -2.99 -12.82 4.84
CA CYS A 177 -3.46 -11.49 5.24
C CYS A 177 -4.61 -11.56 6.25
N LYS A 178 -5.57 -12.47 6.06
CA LYS A 178 -6.64 -12.72 7.04
C LYS A 178 -6.11 -13.09 8.43
N LYS A 179 -5.08 -13.95 8.50
CA LYS A 179 -4.48 -14.38 9.77
C LYS A 179 -3.67 -13.28 10.45
N THR A 180 -3.13 -12.37 9.66
CA THR A 180 -2.23 -11.30 10.11
C THR A 180 -2.92 -9.96 10.32
N GLY A 181 -4.19 -9.83 9.93
CA GLY A 181 -4.90 -8.55 9.94
C GLY A 181 -4.43 -7.56 8.86
N THR A 182 -3.64 -8.03 7.89
CA THR A 182 -3.17 -7.19 6.77
C THR A 182 -4.30 -6.98 5.78
N LEU A 183 -4.52 -5.73 5.35
CA LEU A 183 -5.54 -5.34 4.39
C LEU A 183 -5.02 -5.47 2.95
N ILE A 184 -5.91 -5.79 2.00
CA ILE A 184 -5.58 -5.80 0.57
C ILE A 184 -6.20 -4.58 -0.10
N GLU A 185 -5.37 -3.78 -0.75
CA GLU A 185 -5.81 -2.55 -1.39
C GLU A 185 -6.61 -2.81 -2.68
N LEU A 186 -7.77 -2.21 -2.77
CA LEU A 186 -8.51 -1.96 -4.01
C LEU A 186 -8.05 -0.60 -4.57
N ASN A 187 -6.89 -0.62 -5.20
CA ASN A 187 -6.21 0.58 -5.68
C ASN A 187 -6.97 1.26 -6.81
N ALA A 188 -7.23 2.56 -6.69
CA ALA A 188 -7.98 3.33 -7.69
C ALA A 188 -7.29 3.39 -9.06
N ARG A 189 -5.97 3.24 -9.11
CA ARG A 189 -5.20 3.29 -10.36
C ARG A 189 -4.91 1.91 -10.93
N ARG A 190 -4.72 0.90 -10.07
CA ARG A 190 -4.18 -0.42 -10.45
C ARG A 190 -4.89 -1.54 -9.71
N LEU A 191 -6.00 -1.99 -10.24
CA LEU A 191 -6.68 -3.20 -9.79
C LEU A 191 -6.22 -4.35 -10.70
N CYS A 192 -5.49 -5.33 -10.15
CA CYS A 192 -4.75 -6.32 -10.91
C CYS A 192 -5.19 -7.77 -10.69
N PHE A 193 -6.26 -8.01 -9.94
CA PHE A 193 -6.90 -9.32 -9.80
C PHE A 193 -8.25 -9.34 -10.51
N ASP A 194 -8.65 -10.54 -10.97
CA ASP A 194 -9.87 -10.74 -11.74
C ASP A 194 -11.10 -11.01 -10.85
N GLU A 195 -12.26 -11.24 -11.49
CA GLU A 195 -13.52 -11.47 -10.79
C GLU A 195 -13.50 -12.77 -9.99
N LYS A 196 -12.91 -13.84 -10.54
CA LYS A 196 -12.83 -15.14 -9.87
C LYS A 196 -11.92 -15.04 -8.63
N GLU A 197 -10.74 -14.46 -8.79
CA GLU A 197 -9.81 -14.21 -7.68
C GLU A 197 -10.46 -13.36 -6.58
N THR A 198 -11.21 -12.31 -6.98
CA THR A 198 -11.95 -11.45 -6.04
C THR A 198 -12.97 -12.26 -5.25
N GLN A 199 -13.80 -13.07 -5.94
CA GLN A 199 -14.83 -13.87 -5.29
C GLN A 199 -14.24 -14.92 -4.34
N GLU A 200 -13.11 -15.51 -4.68
CA GLU A 200 -12.39 -16.43 -3.79
C GLU A 200 -11.85 -15.72 -2.55
N MET A 201 -11.27 -14.51 -2.71
CA MET A 201 -10.83 -13.68 -1.57
C MET A 201 -12.01 -13.25 -0.68
N VAL A 202 -13.16 -12.88 -1.26
CA VAL A 202 -14.38 -12.55 -0.51
C VAL A 202 -14.85 -13.74 0.32
N LYS A 203 -14.93 -14.94 -0.26
CA LYS A 203 -15.31 -16.17 0.46
C LYS A 203 -14.35 -16.51 1.61
N LEU A 204 -13.09 -16.16 1.49
CA LEU A 204 -12.10 -16.29 2.56
C LEU A 204 -12.32 -15.29 3.71
N GLY A 205 -13.18 -14.28 3.53
CA GLY A 205 -13.37 -13.18 4.48
C GLY A 205 -12.17 -12.22 4.52
N THR A 206 -11.56 -11.98 3.36
CA THR A 206 -10.48 -10.98 3.19
C THR A 206 -11.02 -9.59 3.51
N THR A 207 -10.24 -8.80 4.23
CA THR A 207 -10.55 -7.38 4.43
C THR A 207 -9.81 -6.53 3.39
N PHE A 208 -10.58 -5.76 2.64
CA PHE A 208 -10.09 -4.82 1.63
C PHE A 208 -10.02 -3.40 2.18
N ILE A 209 -9.26 -2.54 1.50
CA ILE A 209 -9.22 -1.10 1.73
C ILE A 209 -9.19 -0.37 0.39
N LEU A 210 -9.90 0.77 0.30
CA LEU A 210 -9.98 1.60 -0.90
C LEU A 210 -9.01 2.77 -0.77
N ASP A 211 -8.03 2.86 -1.65
CA ASP A 211 -7.08 3.97 -1.63
C ASP A 211 -6.86 4.56 -3.02
N SER A 212 -6.56 5.86 -3.05
CA SER A 212 -6.44 6.59 -4.32
C SER A 212 -5.08 6.46 -4.99
N ASP A 213 -4.02 6.19 -4.22
CA ASP A 213 -2.62 6.27 -4.68
C ASP A 213 -2.36 7.67 -5.31
N ALA A 214 -2.84 8.72 -4.63
CA ALA A 214 -2.83 10.08 -5.14
C ALA A 214 -1.43 10.67 -5.15
N HIS A 215 -1.00 11.18 -6.31
CA HIS A 215 0.27 11.89 -6.51
C HIS A 215 0.07 13.41 -6.66
N ILE A 216 -1.18 13.86 -6.70
CA ILE A 216 -1.60 15.27 -6.69
C ILE A 216 -2.84 15.39 -5.81
N CYS A 217 -2.97 16.49 -5.10
CA CYS A 217 -4.04 16.67 -4.10
C CYS A 217 -5.46 16.48 -4.67
N LYS A 218 -5.73 16.88 -5.90
CA LYS A 218 -7.06 16.72 -6.53
C LYS A 218 -7.52 15.26 -6.61
N ASN A 219 -6.60 14.31 -6.59
CA ASN A 219 -6.90 12.88 -6.68
C ASN A 219 -7.08 12.21 -5.30
N VAL A 220 -6.83 12.93 -4.19
CA VAL A 220 -7.09 12.41 -2.84
C VAL A 220 -8.56 12.03 -2.73
N GLY A 221 -8.84 10.80 -2.25
CA GLY A 221 -10.18 10.25 -2.13
C GLY A 221 -10.85 9.86 -3.47
N GLU A 222 -10.14 9.90 -4.61
CA GLU A 222 -10.67 9.46 -5.90
C GLU A 222 -10.60 7.94 -6.04
N CYS A 223 -11.49 7.23 -5.34
CA CYS A 223 -11.51 5.77 -5.28
C CYS A 223 -12.60 5.12 -6.17
N ASN A 224 -13.16 5.85 -7.15
CA ASN A 224 -14.29 5.42 -7.96
C ASN A 224 -14.09 4.05 -8.63
N LYS A 225 -12.88 3.73 -9.10
CA LYS A 225 -12.60 2.42 -9.72
C LYS A 225 -12.76 1.28 -8.71
N GLY A 226 -12.23 1.45 -7.51
CA GLY A 226 -12.36 0.48 -6.42
C GLY A 226 -13.80 0.38 -5.92
N LEU A 227 -14.52 1.51 -5.77
CA LEU A 227 -15.93 1.54 -5.41
C LEU A 227 -16.80 0.80 -6.42
N ASN A 228 -16.59 1.05 -7.72
CA ASN A 228 -17.30 0.33 -8.79
C ASN A 228 -17.00 -1.17 -8.75
N TRP A 229 -15.77 -1.55 -8.37
CA TRP A 229 -15.40 -2.96 -8.20
C TRP A 229 -16.11 -3.60 -7.01
N VAL A 230 -16.19 -2.91 -5.87
CA VAL A 230 -16.96 -3.35 -4.69
C VAL A 230 -18.40 -3.64 -5.07
N VAL A 231 -19.06 -2.73 -5.78
CA VAL A 231 -20.46 -2.90 -6.25
C VAL A 231 -20.56 -4.04 -7.25
N LYS A 232 -19.71 -4.06 -8.29
CA LYS A 232 -19.75 -5.07 -9.35
C LYS A 232 -19.54 -6.48 -8.82
N GLN A 233 -18.66 -6.64 -7.84
CA GLN A 233 -18.32 -7.93 -7.27
C GLN A 233 -19.15 -8.29 -6.04
N ASN A 234 -20.12 -7.45 -5.66
CA ASN A 234 -20.92 -7.62 -4.45
C ASN A 234 -20.07 -7.90 -3.21
N ILE A 235 -18.93 -7.15 -3.04
CA ILE A 235 -18.07 -7.30 -1.87
C ILE A 235 -18.85 -6.81 -0.65
N PRO A 236 -19.01 -7.62 0.41
CA PRO A 236 -19.69 -7.21 1.64
C PRO A 236 -19.02 -5.95 2.25
N LEU A 237 -19.84 -4.97 2.65
CA LEU A 237 -19.31 -3.68 3.18
C LEU A 237 -18.49 -3.87 4.44
N GLU A 238 -18.81 -4.85 5.25
CA GLU A 238 -18.03 -5.23 6.43
C GLU A 238 -16.61 -5.68 6.09
N GLN A 239 -16.36 -6.15 4.85
CA GLN A 239 -15.05 -6.52 4.35
C GLN A 239 -14.29 -5.35 3.71
N VAL A 240 -14.85 -4.13 3.69
CA VAL A 240 -14.15 -2.93 3.20
C VAL A 240 -13.89 -1.99 4.39
N ALA A 241 -12.62 -1.87 4.76
CA ALA A 241 -12.20 -1.29 6.04
C ALA A 241 -12.47 0.21 6.19
N ASN A 242 -12.61 0.95 5.08
CA ASN A 242 -12.77 2.41 5.07
C ASN A 242 -14.05 2.90 4.37
N LEU A 243 -15.06 2.05 4.21
CA LEU A 243 -16.42 2.44 3.81
C LEU A 243 -17.32 2.50 5.04
N ASP A 244 -17.95 3.67 5.26
CA ASP A 244 -18.83 3.99 6.39
C ASP A 244 -18.19 3.76 7.79
N LYS A 245 -16.88 3.55 7.84
CA LYS A 245 -16.05 3.31 9.03
C LYS A 245 -14.57 3.63 8.75
N THR A 246 -13.75 3.67 9.80
CA THR A 246 -12.28 3.78 9.70
C THR A 246 -11.61 2.48 10.09
N PRO A 247 -10.47 2.09 9.46
CA PRO A 247 -9.71 0.91 9.84
C PRO A 247 -9.00 1.10 11.17
N THR A 248 -8.78 -0.01 11.89
CA THR A 248 -7.83 -0.05 12.99
C THR A 248 -6.56 -0.74 12.49
N PHE A 249 -5.41 -0.05 12.59
CA PHE A 249 -4.12 -0.62 12.25
C PHE A 249 -3.54 -1.32 13.48
N VAL A 250 -3.58 -2.65 13.46
CA VAL A 250 -3.04 -3.46 14.56
C VAL A 250 -1.53 -3.62 14.40
N TRP A 251 -0.80 -3.30 15.48
CA TRP A 251 0.62 -3.59 15.57
C TRP A 251 0.82 -4.90 16.36
N ARG A 252 1.43 -5.90 15.75
CA ARG A 252 1.57 -7.27 16.32
C ARG A 252 2.53 -7.41 17.52
N LYS A 253 3.00 -6.35 18.12
CA LYS A 253 3.91 -6.43 19.30
C LYS A 253 3.19 -6.50 20.65
N ASP A 254 1.88 -6.59 20.64
CA ASP A 254 1.07 -6.63 21.88
C ASP A 254 0.50 -8.04 22.16
N GLU A 255 1.15 -9.10 21.64
CA GLU A 255 0.93 -10.50 22.00
C GLU A 255 2.15 -11.07 22.73
#